data_d6430665a79d05ea98cba7c6492bb58a
#
_entry.id   d6430665a79d05ea98cba7c6492bb58a
#
_cell.length_a   1.000
_cell.length_b   1.000
_cell.length_c   1.000
_cell.angle_alpha   90.00
_cell.angle_beta   90.00
_cell.angle_gamma   90.00
#
_symmetry.space_group_name_H-M   'P 1'
#
loop_
_entity.id
_entity.type
_entity.pdbx_description
1 polymer ?
#
loop_
_entity_poly.entity_id
_entity_poly.type
_entity_poly.pdbx_seq_one_letter_code
_entity_poly.pdbx_strand_id
1 'polypeptide(L)'
;MRFHVVGLPHTQTNMHHSACAFTMKILHFCQMMKSLGHTVYHYGCEGSDVECDEHVQIMSQAEQESFFGKYNPGALYEVDWSGRAPYWTMTNNRAAAEINKRKQPGDFVCLIMGTINIPLAQQVGEDVAVVEYGIGYNGTFAKYRVYESYAHMHKIWGAQGGFDPDGKFYDAVIPNYLNPADYPLQIEKQDYYLYLGRLIKRKGIHIAVETCKRLGVKLKIAGQGCTKVEGNRIHCSDGEVYEGDNLEYVGFATGNKRASLYQNAIATFVPTTYIEPFGAVAIESQMAGTPAITTDFGAFPETVEQGKTGFRCHTLDQFVWAAKHAHTLDPVYIHERSVERYAMDKVRWRYETYFKQLQDLWHGGWYAIHRTPDERWLKGY
;
A
#
# COMPACT_ATOMS: atom_id res chain seq x y z
N MET A 1 -22.19 -8.54 5.98
CA MET A 1 -22.10 -8.17 4.56
C MET A 1 -21.40 -9.28 3.78
N ARG A 2 -21.50 -9.30 2.44
CA ARG A 2 -20.84 -10.28 1.57
C ARG A 2 -19.92 -9.53 0.61
N PHE A 3 -18.68 -9.99 0.49
CA PHE A 3 -17.63 -9.35 -0.28
C PHE A 3 -17.06 -10.31 -1.32
N HIS A 4 -17.00 -9.86 -2.57
CA HIS A 4 -16.31 -10.52 -3.67
C HIS A 4 -15.01 -9.76 -3.96
N VAL A 5 -13.90 -10.30 -3.50
CA VAL A 5 -12.59 -9.62 -3.57
C VAL A 5 -11.76 -10.22 -4.69
N VAL A 6 -11.36 -9.40 -5.66
CA VAL A 6 -10.62 -9.85 -6.85
C VAL A 6 -9.13 -9.63 -6.68
N GLY A 7 -8.36 -10.70 -6.81
CA GLY A 7 -6.91 -10.75 -6.79
C GLY A 7 -6.26 -10.29 -8.10
N LEU A 8 -4.93 -10.35 -8.14
CA LEU A 8 -4.12 -9.90 -9.27
C LEU A 8 -3.63 -11.07 -10.11
N PRO A 9 -3.52 -10.93 -11.45
CA PRO A 9 -3.05 -12.02 -12.30
C PRO A 9 -1.57 -12.34 -12.12
N HIS A 10 -0.74 -11.36 -11.77
CA HIS A 10 0.70 -11.51 -11.67
C HIS A 10 1.21 -11.99 -10.31
N THR A 11 0.33 -12.12 -9.31
CA THR A 11 0.69 -12.59 -7.97
C THR A 11 -0.34 -13.57 -7.43
N GLN A 12 0.10 -14.53 -6.64
CA GLN A 12 -0.76 -15.25 -5.71
C GLN A 12 -0.99 -14.36 -4.49
N THR A 13 -2.21 -14.35 -3.96
CA THR A 13 -2.52 -13.56 -2.76
C THR A 13 -2.06 -14.33 -1.52
N ASN A 14 -0.80 -14.18 -1.17
CA ASN A 14 -0.16 -14.82 -0.02
C ASN A 14 1.10 -14.03 0.40
N MET A 15 1.70 -14.39 1.54
CA MET A 15 2.87 -13.72 2.11
C MET A 15 4.15 -13.86 1.25
N HIS A 16 4.24 -14.88 0.38
CA HIS A 16 5.39 -15.01 -0.52
C HIS A 16 5.46 -13.88 -1.54
N HIS A 17 4.30 -13.29 -1.91
CA HIS A 17 4.20 -12.19 -2.85
C HIS A 17 4.17 -10.81 -2.15
N SER A 18 4.74 -10.71 -0.95
CA SER A 18 4.78 -9.47 -0.14
C SER A 18 5.54 -8.28 -0.78
N ALA A 19 6.27 -8.51 -1.86
CA ALA A 19 6.87 -7.44 -2.67
C ALA A 19 5.82 -6.57 -3.39
N CYS A 20 4.62 -7.11 -3.64
CA CYS A 20 3.51 -6.39 -4.26
C CYS A 20 2.59 -5.79 -3.19
N ALA A 21 2.60 -4.46 -3.06
CA ALA A 21 1.79 -3.74 -2.09
C ALA A 21 0.28 -3.99 -2.26
N PHE A 22 -0.20 -4.12 -3.50
CA PHE A 22 -1.62 -4.41 -3.75
C PHE A 22 -2.00 -5.83 -3.36
N THR A 23 -1.12 -6.82 -3.55
CA THR A 23 -1.32 -8.20 -3.07
C THR A 23 -1.47 -8.23 -1.55
N MET A 24 -0.60 -7.53 -0.83
CA MET A 24 -0.69 -7.44 0.63
C MET A 24 -1.97 -6.72 1.08
N LYS A 25 -2.40 -5.72 0.34
CA LYS A 25 -3.66 -5.01 0.63
C LYS A 25 -4.88 -5.94 0.47
N ILE A 26 -4.91 -6.76 -0.57
CA ILE A 26 -5.97 -7.77 -0.77
C ILE A 26 -5.98 -8.77 0.38
N LEU A 27 -4.81 -9.33 0.72
CA LEU A 27 -4.64 -10.31 1.79
C LEU A 27 -5.19 -9.77 3.12
N HIS A 28 -4.71 -8.61 3.54
CA HIS A 28 -5.10 -7.99 4.80
C HIS A 28 -6.56 -7.51 4.80
N PHE A 29 -7.09 -7.06 3.65
CA PHE A 29 -8.50 -6.68 3.55
C PHE A 29 -9.42 -7.89 3.79
N CYS A 30 -9.13 -9.04 3.18
CA CYS A 30 -9.86 -10.27 3.44
C CYS A 30 -9.81 -10.66 4.92
N GLN A 31 -8.64 -10.63 5.56
CA GLN A 31 -8.47 -10.87 6.99
C GLN A 31 -9.33 -9.93 7.84
N MET A 32 -9.30 -8.62 7.55
CA MET A 32 -10.12 -7.63 8.27
C MET A 32 -11.61 -7.92 8.13
N MET A 33 -12.09 -8.19 6.93
CA MET A 33 -13.51 -8.47 6.70
C MET A 33 -13.95 -9.77 7.36
N LYS A 34 -13.13 -10.82 7.31
CA LYS A 34 -13.36 -12.08 8.04
C LYS A 34 -13.40 -11.86 9.55
N SER A 35 -12.47 -11.09 10.11
CA SER A 35 -12.41 -10.80 11.55
C SER A 35 -13.63 -10.03 12.08
N LEU A 36 -14.39 -9.37 11.19
CA LEU A 36 -15.66 -8.70 11.48
C LEU A 36 -16.88 -9.60 11.28
N GLY A 37 -16.68 -10.88 10.94
CA GLY A 37 -17.76 -11.86 10.73
C GLY A 37 -18.47 -11.75 9.39
N HIS A 38 -17.83 -11.11 8.40
CA HIS A 38 -18.40 -11.01 7.06
C HIS A 38 -18.11 -12.26 6.21
N THR A 39 -18.94 -12.47 5.17
CA THR A 39 -18.68 -13.48 4.15
C THR A 39 -17.74 -12.92 3.10
N VAL A 40 -16.65 -13.61 2.81
CA VAL A 40 -15.62 -13.20 1.85
C VAL A 40 -15.39 -14.29 0.82
N TYR A 41 -15.59 -13.95 -0.45
CA TYR A 41 -15.18 -14.73 -1.60
C TYR A 41 -13.95 -14.10 -2.21
N HIS A 42 -12.87 -14.87 -2.36
CA HIS A 42 -11.65 -14.39 -2.99
C HIS A 42 -11.48 -15.03 -4.37
N TYR A 43 -11.25 -14.21 -5.40
CA TYR A 43 -11.06 -14.65 -6.79
C TYR A 43 -9.62 -14.36 -7.21
N GLY A 44 -8.78 -15.39 -7.32
CA GLY A 44 -7.35 -15.18 -7.54
C GLY A 44 -6.63 -16.35 -8.21
N CYS A 45 -5.31 -16.26 -8.26
CA CYS A 45 -4.46 -17.30 -8.80
C CYS A 45 -4.42 -18.53 -7.89
N GLU A 46 -4.21 -19.70 -8.50
CA GLU A 46 -3.86 -20.93 -7.78
C GLU A 46 -2.69 -20.67 -6.81
N GLY A 47 -2.73 -21.30 -5.62
CA GLY A 47 -1.72 -21.11 -4.57
C GLY A 47 -1.90 -19.84 -3.74
N SER A 48 -3.01 -19.10 -3.92
CA SER A 48 -3.37 -18.05 -2.98
C SER A 48 -3.79 -18.64 -1.64
N ASP A 49 -3.31 -18.03 -0.54
CA ASP A 49 -3.61 -18.42 0.86
C ASP A 49 -4.22 -17.21 1.57
N VAL A 50 -5.55 -17.16 1.58
CA VAL A 50 -6.35 -16.00 2.00
C VAL A 50 -7.41 -16.44 2.99
N GLU A 51 -7.54 -15.72 4.10
CA GLU A 51 -8.68 -15.89 5.00
C GLU A 51 -9.98 -15.48 4.31
N CYS A 52 -10.75 -16.46 3.84
CA CYS A 52 -12.01 -16.30 3.14
C CYS A 52 -12.95 -17.48 3.38
N ASP A 53 -14.23 -17.35 3.00
CA ASP A 53 -15.18 -18.48 3.04
C ASP A 53 -14.98 -19.41 1.83
N GLU A 54 -14.59 -18.84 0.70
CA GLU A 54 -14.29 -19.59 -0.51
C GLU A 54 -13.19 -18.87 -1.33
N HIS A 55 -12.11 -19.58 -1.65
CA HIS A 55 -11.17 -19.16 -2.69
C HIS A 55 -11.56 -19.77 -4.04
N VAL A 56 -11.79 -18.91 -5.01
CA VAL A 56 -12.18 -19.28 -6.37
C VAL A 56 -11.00 -19.05 -7.29
N GLN A 57 -10.43 -20.13 -7.80
CA GLN A 57 -9.32 -20.06 -8.74
C GLN A 57 -9.79 -19.54 -10.09
N ILE A 58 -9.22 -18.41 -10.54
CA ILE A 58 -9.47 -17.81 -11.86
C ILE A 58 -8.26 -17.87 -12.80
N MET A 59 -7.10 -18.28 -12.30
CA MET A 59 -5.86 -18.51 -13.06
C MET A 59 -5.08 -19.66 -12.43
N SER A 60 -4.66 -20.65 -13.23
CA SER A 60 -3.77 -21.71 -12.77
C SER A 60 -2.33 -21.22 -12.63
N GLN A 61 -1.51 -21.92 -11.84
CA GLN A 61 -0.08 -21.61 -11.73
C GLN A 61 0.62 -21.73 -13.09
N ALA A 62 0.27 -22.72 -13.91
CA ALA A 62 0.86 -22.90 -15.23
C ALA A 62 0.54 -21.71 -16.18
N GLU A 63 -0.69 -21.19 -16.14
CA GLU A 63 -1.07 -19.99 -16.89
C GLU A 63 -0.31 -18.77 -16.36
N GLN A 64 -0.22 -18.60 -15.05
CA GLN A 64 0.51 -17.49 -14.43
C GLN A 64 1.99 -17.51 -14.85
N GLU A 65 2.65 -18.65 -14.73
CA GLU A 65 4.05 -18.81 -15.13
C GLU A 65 4.27 -18.62 -16.65
N SER A 66 3.27 -18.93 -17.48
CA SER A 66 3.35 -18.70 -18.93
C SER A 66 3.37 -17.21 -19.30
N PHE A 67 2.71 -16.36 -18.50
CA PHE A 67 2.66 -14.91 -18.74
C PHE A 67 3.81 -14.16 -18.05
N PHE A 68 4.19 -14.55 -16.84
CA PHE A 68 5.09 -13.77 -15.99
C PHE A 68 6.40 -14.48 -15.66
N GLY A 69 6.56 -15.74 -16.09
CA GLY A 69 7.68 -16.58 -15.65
C GLY A 69 7.54 -17.06 -14.21
N LYS A 70 8.52 -17.82 -13.74
CA LYS A 70 8.57 -18.26 -12.33
C LYS A 70 8.80 -17.07 -11.42
N TYR A 71 8.10 -17.06 -10.28
CA TYR A 71 8.22 -15.98 -9.31
C TYR A 71 9.64 -15.84 -8.74
N ASN A 72 10.17 -14.64 -8.81
CA ASN A 72 11.43 -14.26 -8.18
C ASN A 72 11.20 -12.98 -7.34
N PRO A 73 11.18 -13.07 -6.00
CA PRO A 73 10.91 -11.92 -5.15
C PRO A 73 11.97 -10.81 -5.25
N GLY A 74 13.20 -11.13 -5.70
CA GLY A 74 14.27 -10.15 -5.92
C GLY A 74 14.18 -9.39 -7.23
N ALA A 75 13.36 -9.86 -8.18
CA ALA A 75 13.18 -9.23 -9.49
C ALA A 75 11.91 -8.37 -9.52
N LEU A 76 11.91 -7.36 -10.40
CA LEU A 76 10.71 -6.60 -10.72
C LEU A 76 9.87 -7.39 -11.73
N TYR A 77 8.58 -7.57 -11.47
CA TYR A 77 7.67 -8.08 -12.47
C TYR A 77 7.44 -7.05 -13.58
N GLU A 78 7.51 -7.50 -14.80
CA GLU A 78 7.07 -6.75 -15.98
C GLU A 78 5.56 -7.00 -16.17
N VAL A 79 4.75 -6.02 -15.79
CA VAL A 79 3.29 -6.07 -15.91
C VAL A 79 2.86 -4.99 -16.90
N ASP A 80 2.08 -5.37 -17.89
CA ASP A 80 1.43 -4.39 -18.78
C ASP A 80 0.25 -3.73 -18.08
N TRP A 81 0.47 -2.54 -17.55
CA TRP A 81 -0.55 -1.75 -16.87
C TRP A 81 -1.49 -1.00 -17.83
N SER A 82 -1.37 -1.20 -19.14
CA SER A 82 -2.31 -0.62 -20.10
C SER A 82 -3.68 -1.32 -20.12
N GLY A 83 -3.78 -2.51 -19.51
CA GLY A 83 -4.97 -3.35 -19.52
C GLY A 83 -5.20 -4.13 -20.82
N ARG A 84 -4.26 -4.05 -21.79
CA ARG A 84 -4.40 -4.70 -23.09
C ARG A 84 -3.90 -6.14 -23.13
N ALA A 85 -3.06 -6.52 -22.18
CA ALA A 85 -2.50 -7.87 -22.14
C ALA A 85 -3.62 -8.93 -21.94
N PRO A 86 -3.50 -10.10 -22.63
CA PRO A 86 -4.53 -11.14 -22.60
C PRO A 86 -4.90 -11.63 -21.22
N TYR A 87 -3.95 -11.67 -20.30
CA TYR A 87 -4.20 -12.10 -18.91
C TYR A 87 -5.20 -11.19 -18.15
N TRP A 88 -5.28 -9.88 -18.47
CA TRP A 88 -6.29 -8.99 -17.88
C TRP A 88 -7.70 -9.33 -18.35
N THR A 89 -7.87 -9.54 -19.67
CA THR A 89 -9.15 -9.95 -20.25
C THR A 89 -9.60 -11.29 -19.69
N MET A 90 -8.69 -12.26 -19.65
CA MET A 90 -8.96 -13.60 -19.16
C MET A 90 -9.41 -13.58 -17.68
N THR A 91 -8.66 -12.90 -16.79
CA THR A 91 -8.99 -12.85 -15.37
C THR A 91 -10.25 -12.06 -15.08
N ASN A 92 -10.48 -10.93 -15.75
CA ASN A 92 -11.72 -10.16 -15.63
C ASN A 92 -12.94 -10.99 -16.02
N ASN A 93 -12.91 -11.70 -17.16
CA ASN A 93 -14.02 -12.52 -17.63
C ASN A 93 -14.30 -13.70 -16.70
N ARG A 94 -13.24 -14.41 -16.25
CA ARG A 94 -13.38 -15.54 -15.34
C ARG A 94 -13.90 -15.09 -13.98
N ALA A 95 -13.36 -14.02 -13.42
CA ALA A 95 -13.84 -13.47 -12.16
C ALA A 95 -15.31 -13.05 -12.25
N ALA A 96 -15.70 -12.32 -13.30
CA ALA A 96 -17.09 -11.92 -13.50
C ALA A 96 -18.04 -13.13 -13.60
N ALA A 97 -17.66 -14.15 -14.37
CA ALA A 97 -18.45 -15.38 -14.52
C ALA A 97 -18.63 -16.10 -13.17
N GLU A 98 -17.57 -16.20 -12.36
CA GLU A 98 -17.63 -16.86 -11.07
C GLU A 98 -18.35 -16.02 -10.00
N ILE A 99 -18.23 -14.69 -10.03
CA ILE A 99 -19.02 -13.77 -9.20
C ILE A 99 -20.51 -13.92 -9.51
N ASN A 100 -20.89 -13.92 -10.79
CA ASN A 100 -22.29 -14.05 -11.21
C ASN A 100 -22.98 -15.36 -10.76
N LYS A 101 -22.21 -16.42 -10.49
CA LYS A 101 -22.73 -17.67 -9.92
C LYS A 101 -23.02 -17.57 -8.40
N ARG A 102 -22.38 -16.65 -7.70
CA ARG A 102 -22.37 -16.57 -6.22
C ARG A 102 -23.02 -15.33 -5.65
N LYS A 103 -23.06 -14.24 -6.44
CA LYS A 103 -23.57 -12.96 -5.98
C LYS A 103 -25.02 -12.98 -5.57
N GLN A 104 -25.36 -12.12 -4.65
CA GLN A 104 -26.72 -11.78 -4.26
C GLN A 104 -26.92 -10.26 -4.37
N PRO A 105 -28.16 -9.79 -4.59
CA PRO A 105 -28.42 -8.34 -4.57
C PRO A 105 -27.94 -7.71 -3.27
N GLY A 106 -27.18 -6.62 -3.38
CA GLY A 106 -26.58 -5.92 -2.23
C GLY A 106 -25.19 -6.39 -1.83
N ASP A 107 -24.59 -7.35 -2.53
CA ASP A 107 -23.20 -7.73 -2.32
C ASP A 107 -22.22 -6.65 -2.81
N PHE A 108 -21.01 -6.65 -2.26
CA PHE A 108 -19.92 -5.76 -2.66
C PHE A 108 -18.90 -6.50 -3.54
N VAL A 109 -18.60 -5.93 -4.71
CA VAL A 109 -17.48 -6.39 -5.57
C VAL A 109 -16.31 -5.43 -5.39
N CYS A 110 -15.26 -5.91 -4.75
CA CYS A 110 -14.10 -5.15 -4.32
C CYS A 110 -12.94 -5.28 -5.32
N LEU A 111 -12.59 -4.18 -5.98
CA LEU A 111 -11.60 -4.10 -7.06
C LEU A 111 -10.43 -3.18 -6.69
N ILE A 112 -9.24 -3.41 -7.28
CA ILE A 112 -8.03 -2.68 -6.92
C ILE A 112 -7.12 -2.32 -8.11
N MET A 113 -7.59 -2.50 -9.36
CA MET A 113 -6.79 -2.25 -10.57
C MET A 113 -7.32 -1.11 -11.45
N GLY A 114 -8.21 -0.29 -10.93
CA GLY A 114 -8.73 0.87 -11.66
C GLY A 114 -9.43 0.48 -12.96
N THR A 115 -9.25 1.31 -13.99
CA THR A 115 -9.91 1.13 -15.29
C THR A 115 -9.68 -0.22 -15.95
N ILE A 116 -8.65 -0.96 -15.57
CA ILE A 116 -8.40 -2.34 -16.03
C ILE A 116 -9.56 -3.28 -15.67
N ASN A 117 -10.25 -3.01 -14.56
CA ASN A 117 -11.37 -3.81 -14.09
C ASN A 117 -12.76 -3.36 -14.63
N ILE A 118 -12.84 -2.36 -15.50
CA ILE A 118 -14.11 -1.92 -16.11
C ILE A 118 -14.86 -3.09 -16.76
N PRO A 119 -14.22 -3.98 -17.57
CA PRO A 119 -14.92 -5.09 -18.19
C PRO A 119 -15.55 -6.06 -17.19
N LEU A 120 -14.91 -6.29 -16.04
CA LEU A 120 -15.45 -7.10 -14.96
C LEU A 120 -16.68 -6.40 -14.34
N ALA A 121 -16.55 -5.12 -14.00
CA ALA A 121 -17.62 -4.34 -13.38
C ALA A 121 -18.87 -4.29 -14.25
N GLN A 122 -18.72 -4.15 -15.56
CA GLN A 122 -19.83 -4.18 -16.50
C GLN A 122 -20.55 -5.54 -16.56
N GLN A 123 -19.79 -6.64 -16.44
CA GLN A 123 -20.34 -8.00 -16.52
C GLN A 123 -21.07 -8.44 -15.23
N VAL A 124 -20.70 -7.91 -14.07
CA VAL A 124 -21.37 -8.27 -12.81
C VAL A 124 -22.70 -7.54 -12.61
N GLY A 125 -22.99 -6.50 -13.39
CA GLY A 125 -24.28 -5.79 -13.38
C GLY A 125 -24.45 -4.81 -12.21
N GLU A 126 -25.67 -4.27 -12.08
CA GLU A 126 -26.00 -3.19 -11.17
C GLU A 126 -26.63 -3.64 -9.85
N ASP A 127 -26.89 -4.93 -9.69
CA ASP A 127 -27.46 -5.54 -8.48
C ASP A 127 -26.41 -5.73 -7.37
N VAL A 128 -25.14 -5.44 -7.65
CA VAL A 128 -24.01 -5.44 -6.73
C VAL A 128 -23.31 -4.08 -6.70
N ALA A 129 -22.75 -3.69 -5.57
CA ALA A 129 -21.99 -2.45 -5.45
C ALA A 129 -20.50 -2.68 -5.79
N VAL A 130 -20.04 -2.10 -6.91
CA VAL A 130 -18.63 -2.13 -7.27
C VAL A 130 -17.88 -1.05 -6.51
N VAL A 131 -16.84 -1.45 -5.77
CA VAL A 131 -16.03 -0.57 -4.91
C VAL A 131 -14.55 -0.72 -5.24
N GLU A 132 -13.89 0.39 -5.55
CA GLU A 132 -12.43 0.47 -5.53
C GLU A 132 -11.97 0.77 -4.10
N TYR A 133 -11.52 -0.25 -3.38
CA TYR A 133 -11.38 -0.19 -1.91
C TYR A 133 -9.99 0.17 -1.39
N GLY A 134 -9.05 0.52 -2.24
CA GLY A 134 -7.67 0.82 -1.79
C GLY A 134 -6.86 1.51 -2.87
N ILE A 135 -7.28 2.71 -3.27
CA ILE A 135 -6.73 3.43 -4.42
C ILE A 135 -5.39 4.06 -4.06
N GLY A 136 -4.30 3.44 -4.55
CA GLY A 136 -2.95 3.99 -4.60
C GLY A 136 -2.42 4.07 -6.04
N TYR A 137 -3.31 4.08 -7.03
CA TYR A 137 -3.04 4.06 -8.48
C TYR A 137 -3.79 5.18 -9.20
N ASN A 138 -3.51 5.37 -10.49
CA ASN A 138 -4.23 6.29 -11.37
C ASN A 138 -5.34 5.54 -12.12
N GLY A 139 -6.29 6.29 -12.72
CA GLY A 139 -7.32 5.71 -13.59
C GLY A 139 -8.43 5.00 -12.83
N THR A 140 -9.05 5.70 -11.87
CA THR A 140 -10.23 5.20 -11.15
C THR A 140 -11.50 5.33 -11.98
N PHE A 141 -12.49 4.44 -11.75
CA PHE A 141 -13.72 4.43 -12.53
C PHE A 141 -15.00 4.20 -11.68
N ALA A 142 -14.89 3.46 -10.57
CA ALA A 142 -16.05 3.09 -9.78
C ALA A 142 -16.75 4.31 -9.16
N LYS A 143 -18.06 4.18 -8.90
CA LYS A 143 -18.83 5.20 -8.18
C LYS A 143 -18.41 5.29 -6.72
N TYR A 144 -18.03 4.17 -6.11
CA TYR A 144 -17.66 4.05 -4.72
C TYR A 144 -16.15 3.82 -4.61
N ARG A 145 -15.44 4.73 -3.94
CA ARG A 145 -13.98 4.76 -3.98
C ARG A 145 -13.39 5.04 -2.60
N VAL A 146 -12.35 4.29 -2.26
CA VAL A 146 -11.57 4.49 -1.04
C VAL A 146 -10.12 4.76 -1.42
N TYR A 147 -9.62 5.93 -1.05
CA TYR A 147 -8.24 6.37 -1.29
C TYR A 147 -7.39 6.19 -0.04
N GLU A 148 -6.08 6.05 -0.21
CA GLU A 148 -5.13 5.85 0.88
C GLU A 148 -4.77 7.14 1.62
N SER A 149 -4.92 8.31 0.96
CA SER A 149 -4.65 9.64 1.52
C SER A 149 -5.48 10.71 0.83
N TYR A 150 -5.67 11.84 1.49
CA TYR A 150 -6.29 13.03 0.89
C TYR A 150 -5.44 13.57 -0.26
N ALA A 151 -4.11 13.56 -0.10
CA ALA A 151 -3.20 14.00 -1.17
C ALA A 151 -3.41 13.19 -2.46
N HIS A 152 -3.56 11.86 -2.35
CA HIS A 152 -3.81 11.03 -3.53
C HIS A 152 -5.21 11.21 -4.09
N MET A 153 -6.23 11.33 -3.23
CA MET A 153 -7.61 11.61 -3.63
C MET A 153 -7.70 12.91 -4.43
N HIS A 154 -7.16 14.01 -3.91
CA HIS A 154 -7.20 15.30 -4.58
C HIS A 154 -6.37 15.31 -5.88
N LYS A 155 -5.24 14.59 -5.92
CA LYS A 155 -4.49 14.37 -7.17
C LYS A 155 -5.35 13.71 -8.24
N ILE A 156 -6.09 12.67 -7.89
CA ILE A 156 -6.96 11.94 -8.84
C ILE A 156 -8.14 12.81 -9.27
N TRP A 157 -8.77 13.53 -8.34
CA TRP A 157 -9.85 14.46 -8.68
C TRP A 157 -9.38 15.55 -9.66
N GLY A 158 -8.23 16.17 -9.39
CA GLY A 158 -7.64 17.18 -10.30
C GLY A 158 -7.29 16.61 -11.68
N ALA A 159 -6.79 15.36 -11.72
CA ALA A 159 -6.48 14.71 -13.00
C ALA A 159 -7.73 14.33 -13.83
N GLN A 160 -8.86 14.07 -13.17
CA GLN A 160 -10.11 13.67 -13.83
C GLN A 160 -11.08 14.85 -14.06
N GLY A 161 -11.11 15.83 -13.15
CA GLY A 161 -12.06 16.95 -13.15
C GLY A 161 -11.49 18.27 -13.69
N GLY A 162 -10.22 18.32 -14.09
CA GLY A 162 -9.56 19.55 -14.56
C GLY A 162 -9.16 20.50 -13.44
N PHE A 163 -9.24 21.82 -13.70
CA PHE A 163 -8.72 22.84 -12.78
C PHE A 163 -9.58 23.07 -11.54
N ASP A 164 -10.87 22.78 -11.60
CA ASP A 164 -11.83 23.04 -10.53
C ASP A 164 -12.76 21.81 -10.35
N PRO A 165 -12.24 20.71 -9.78
CA PRO A 165 -13.01 19.47 -9.64
C PRO A 165 -14.01 19.56 -8.48
N ASP A 166 -15.25 19.14 -8.72
CA ASP A 166 -16.25 18.93 -7.68
C ASP A 166 -15.85 17.78 -6.73
N GLY A 167 -16.23 17.91 -5.46
CA GLY A 167 -16.14 16.85 -4.48
C GLY A 167 -17.04 15.66 -4.82
N LYS A 168 -16.66 14.46 -4.37
CA LYS A 168 -17.39 13.20 -4.60
C LYS A 168 -17.86 12.64 -3.26
N PHE A 169 -19.18 12.65 -3.01
CA PHE A 169 -19.77 12.26 -1.71
C PHE A 169 -19.52 10.82 -1.28
N TYR A 170 -19.27 9.91 -2.23
CA TYR A 170 -19.02 8.50 -1.95
C TYR A 170 -17.51 8.16 -1.91
N ASP A 171 -16.66 9.14 -2.15
CA ASP A 171 -15.23 8.99 -1.99
C ASP A 171 -14.87 9.10 -0.51
N ALA A 172 -14.04 8.20 -0.03
CA ALA A 172 -13.54 8.20 1.33
C ALA A 172 -12.02 8.08 1.36
N VAL A 173 -11.41 8.56 2.43
CA VAL A 173 -10.00 8.30 2.73
C VAL A 173 -9.92 7.33 3.90
N ILE A 174 -9.45 6.12 3.62
CA ILE A 174 -9.11 5.12 4.62
C ILE A 174 -7.65 4.75 4.38
N PRO A 175 -6.75 5.03 5.33
CA PRO A 175 -5.34 4.78 5.14
C PRO A 175 -5.06 3.30 4.90
N ASN A 176 -3.96 3.00 4.24
CA ASN A 176 -3.46 1.64 4.16
C ASN A 176 -3.14 1.11 5.56
N TYR A 177 -3.11 -0.19 5.72
CA TYR A 177 -3.08 -0.88 7.00
C TYR A 177 -2.03 -1.98 7.03
N LEU A 178 -1.51 -2.22 8.23
CA LEU A 178 -0.45 -3.20 8.47
C LEU A 178 -0.81 -4.06 9.70
N ASN A 179 -0.21 -5.24 9.76
CA ASN A 179 -0.25 -6.06 10.96
C ASN A 179 0.87 -5.62 11.91
N PRO A 180 0.58 -5.07 13.11
CA PRO A 180 1.63 -4.63 14.04
C PRO A 180 2.57 -5.77 14.49
N ALA A 181 2.09 -7.01 14.48
CA ALA A 181 2.92 -8.16 14.84
C ALA A 181 4.10 -8.38 13.88
N ASP A 182 4.00 -7.90 12.64
CA ASP A 182 5.07 -7.99 11.65
C ASP A 182 6.21 -6.99 11.92
N TYR A 183 5.95 -5.95 12.76
CA TYR A 183 6.88 -4.85 13.04
C TYR A 183 6.95 -4.55 14.56
N PRO A 184 7.40 -5.50 15.39
CA PRO A 184 7.44 -5.28 16.83
C PRO A 184 8.38 -4.14 17.22
N LEU A 185 7.99 -3.41 18.26
CA LEU A 185 8.74 -2.28 18.81
C LEU A 185 10.16 -2.69 19.20
N GLN A 186 11.14 -1.86 18.81
CA GLN A 186 12.51 -1.92 19.31
C GLN A 186 12.97 -0.53 19.74
N ILE A 187 13.37 -0.38 20.99
CA ILE A 187 13.82 0.90 21.57
C ILE A 187 15.28 1.15 21.23
N GLU A 188 16.13 0.17 21.51
CA GLU A 188 17.57 0.29 21.25
C GLU A 188 17.88 0.16 19.76
N LYS A 189 18.65 1.10 19.22
CA LYS A 189 19.00 1.16 17.81
C LYS A 189 20.47 0.82 17.60
N GLN A 190 20.79 0.26 16.45
CA GLN A 190 22.17 0.07 16.00
C GLN A 190 22.66 1.33 15.26
N ASP A 191 23.95 1.41 15.02
CA ASP A 191 24.58 2.56 14.38
C ASP A 191 24.47 2.49 12.84
N TYR A 192 23.26 2.64 12.31
CA TYR A 192 23.01 2.80 10.88
C TYR A 192 21.66 3.48 10.58
N TYR A 193 21.61 4.11 9.41
CA TYR A 193 20.37 4.58 8.77
C TYR A 193 19.92 3.58 7.73
N LEU A 194 18.60 3.57 7.44
CA LEU A 194 18.01 2.65 6.49
C LEU A 194 17.40 3.39 5.30
N TYR A 195 17.66 2.90 4.10
CA TYR A 195 16.83 3.13 2.93
C TYR A 195 16.21 1.79 2.52
N LEU A 196 14.88 1.71 2.46
CA LEU A 196 14.17 0.52 2.04
C LEU A 196 13.15 0.85 0.95
N GLY A 197 13.34 0.29 -0.24
CA GLY A 197 12.49 0.56 -1.40
C GLY A 197 13.15 0.16 -2.71
N ARG A 198 12.44 0.36 -3.82
CA ARG A 198 13.05 0.17 -5.14
C ARG A 198 14.20 1.17 -5.35
N LEU A 199 15.32 0.66 -5.85
CA LEU A 199 16.51 1.48 -6.13
C LEU A 199 16.32 2.17 -7.49
N ILE A 200 15.48 3.18 -7.51
CA ILE A 200 15.21 4.03 -8.67
C ILE A 200 15.22 5.51 -8.25
N LYS A 201 15.64 6.38 -9.14
CA LYS A 201 15.84 7.81 -8.86
C LYS A 201 14.62 8.49 -8.24
N ARG A 202 13.40 8.23 -8.75
CA ARG A 202 12.18 8.84 -8.23
C ARG A 202 11.80 8.41 -6.80
N LYS A 203 12.37 7.32 -6.27
CA LYS A 203 12.25 6.93 -4.86
C LYS A 203 13.25 7.65 -3.94
N GLY A 204 14.10 8.50 -4.51
CA GLY A 204 14.95 9.45 -3.77
C GLY A 204 16.17 8.84 -3.10
N ILE A 205 16.60 7.63 -3.48
CA ILE A 205 17.79 6.98 -2.89
C ILE A 205 19.02 7.89 -2.91
N HIS A 206 19.22 8.72 -3.95
CA HIS A 206 20.32 9.67 -4.05
C HIS A 206 20.33 10.69 -2.91
N ILE A 207 19.16 11.08 -2.39
CA ILE A 207 19.05 12.01 -1.24
C ILE A 207 19.53 11.32 0.03
N ALA A 208 19.13 10.07 0.28
CA ALA A 208 19.57 9.28 1.42
C ALA A 208 21.09 9.05 1.39
N VAL A 209 21.62 8.67 0.22
CA VAL A 209 23.07 8.47 0.00
C VAL A 209 23.85 9.74 0.28
N GLU A 210 23.45 10.87 -0.32
CA GLU A 210 24.16 12.14 -0.14
C GLU A 210 24.07 12.65 1.31
N THR A 211 22.93 12.46 1.97
CA THR A 211 22.74 12.79 3.39
C THR A 211 23.73 12.02 4.26
N CYS A 212 23.79 10.70 4.09
CA CYS A 212 24.67 9.84 4.89
C CYS A 212 26.15 10.06 4.58
N LYS A 213 26.52 10.39 3.33
CA LYS A 213 27.88 10.81 2.96
C LYS A 213 28.33 12.07 3.71
N ARG A 214 27.50 13.11 3.72
CA ARG A 214 27.79 14.37 4.42
C ARG A 214 27.96 14.18 5.92
N LEU A 215 27.25 13.21 6.48
CA LEU A 215 27.34 12.88 7.92
C LEU A 215 28.47 11.90 8.25
N GLY A 216 29.02 11.19 7.27
CA GLY A 216 29.98 10.12 7.50
C GLY A 216 29.37 8.92 8.24
N VAL A 217 28.07 8.67 8.09
CA VAL A 217 27.32 7.62 8.80
C VAL A 217 26.92 6.48 7.86
N LYS A 218 26.75 5.29 8.43
CA LYS A 218 26.40 4.08 7.68
C LYS A 218 24.95 4.12 7.15
N LEU A 219 24.79 3.81 5.86
CA LEU A 219 23.49 3.62 5.22
C LEU A 219 23.34 2.16 4.76
N LYS A 220 22.41 1.43 5.35
CA LYS A 220 21.95 0.15 4.81
C LYS A 220 20.88 0.40 3.76
N ILE A 221 21.04 -0.25 2.61
CA ILE A 221 20.16 -0.12 1.45
C ILE A 221 19.53 -1.47 1.17
N ALA A 222 18.20 -1.55 1.21
CA ALA A 222 17.44 -2.77 0.94
C ALA A 222 16.39 -2.53 -0.15
N GLY A 223 16.22 -3.50 -1.06
CA GLY A 223 15.14 -3.44 -2.04
C GLY A 223 15.52 -3.99 -3.42
N GLN A 224 14.54 -3.99 -4.30
CA GLN A 224 14.71 -4.40 -5.70
C GLN A 224 15.36 -3.30 -6.53
N GLY A 225 15.98 -3.69 -7.66
CA GLY A 225 16.55 -2.75 -8.62
C GLY A 225 18.08 -2.64 -8.57
N CYS A 226 18.77 -3.33 -7.66
CA CYS A 226 20.22 -3.51 -7.74
C CYS A 226 20.54 -4.60 -8.78
N THR A 227 21.39 -4.26 -9.74
CA THR A 227 21.84 -5.21 -10.78
C THR A 227 23.19 -5.82 -10.45
N LYS A 228 24.07 -5.07 -9.74
CA LYS A 228 25.40 -5.49 -9.38
C LYS A 228 25.96 -4.66 -8.21
N VAL A 229 26.80 -5.29 -7.37
CA VAL A 229 27.61 -4.61 -6.38
C VAL A 229 29.08 -4.87 -6.69
N GLU A 230 29.88 -3.83 -6.85
CA GLU A 230 31.32 -3.88 -7.12
C GLU A 230 32.08 -3.03 -6.08
N GLY A 231 32.67 -3.69 -5.09
CA GLY A 231 33.31 -2.98 -4.00
C GLY A 231 32.30 -2.07 -3.26
N ASN A 232 32.55 -0.77 -3.28
CA ASN A 232 31.68 0.25 -2.67
C ASN A 232 30.67 0.88 -3.66
N ARG A 233 30.46 0.24 -4.84
CA ARG A 233 29.54 0.71 -5.89
C ARG A 233 28.31 -0.18 -6.00
N ILE A 234 27.15 0.44 -6.00
CA ILE A 234 25.83 -0.21 -6.18
C ILE A 234 25.27 0.26 -7.51
N HIS A 235 25.15 -0.66 -8.49
CA HIS A 235 24.60 -0.41 -9.81
C HIS A 235 23.11 -0.70 -9.81
N CYS A 236 22.29 0.23 -10.34
CA CYS A 236 20.85 0.14 -10.35
C CYS A 236 20.29 -0.11 -11.76
N SER A 237 19.10 -0.70 -11.83
CA SER A 237 18.44 -1.06 -13.09
C SER A 237 18.02 0.14 -13.94
N ASP A 238 17.91 1.33 -13.33
CA ASP A 238 17.65 2.60 -14.03
C ASP A 238 18.92 3.30 -14.55
N GLY A 239 20.10 2.63 -14.45
CA GLY A 239 21.38 3.13 -14.89
C GLY A 239 22.13 3.99 -13.88
N GLU A 240 21.53 4.32 -12.74
CA GLU A 240 22.21 5.07 -11.67
C GLU A 240 23.24 4.18 -10.94
N VAL A 241 24.31 4.81 -10.46
CA VAL A 241 25.35 4.15 -9.66
C VAL A 241 25.59 4.96 -8.39
N TYR A 242 25.49 4.31 -7.25
CA TYR A 242 25.77 4.92 -5.95
C TYR A 242 27.07 4.36 -5.39
N GLU A 243 27.99 5.24 -5.00
CA GLU A 243 29.33 4.88 -4.51
C GLU A 243 29.59 5.50 -3.14
N GLY A 244 30.15 4.74 -2.21
CA GLY A 244 30.59 5.20 -0.89
C GLY A 244 30.93 4.07 0.05
N ASP A 245 31.98 4.23 0.85
CA ASP A 245 32.42 3.23 1.83
C ASP A 245 31.43 3.06 3.00
N ASN A 246 30.55 4.02 3.17
CA ASN A 246 29.49 4.00 4.17
C ASN A 246 28.19 3.34 3.67
N LEU A 247 28.14 2.85 2.43
CA LEU A 247 26.97 2.21 1.83
C LEU A 247 27.05 0.68 1.95
N GLU A 248 25.97 0.06 2.41
CA GLU A 248 25.84 -1.39 2.48
C GLU A 248 24.55 -1.84 1.82
N TYR A 249 24.65 -2.50 0.65
CA TYR A 249 23.49 -3.14 0.03
C TYR A 249 23.22 -4.49 0.68
N VAL A 250 22.08 -4.66 1.34
CA VAL A 250 21.71 -5.86 2.08
C VAL A 250 20.75 -6.78 1.32
N GLY A 251 20.48 -6.45 0.06
CA GLY A 251 19.60 -7.23 -0.81
C GLY A 251 18.11 -6.93 -0.62
N PHE A 252 17.25 -7.74 -1.24
CA PHE A 252 15.81 -7.68 -1.03
C PHE A 252 15.47 -8.23 0.37
N ALA A 253 14.57 -7.55 1.08
CA ALA A 253 14.21 -7.90 2.45
C ALA A 253 12.69 -8.05 2.61
N THR A 254 12.26 -9.20 3.14
CA THR A 254 10.88 -9.52 3.51
C THR A 254 10.82 -10.14 4.91
N GLY A 255 9.62 -10.23 5.47
CA GLY A 255 9.37 -10.88 6.77
C GLY A 255 10.31 -10.38 7.86
N ASN A 256 10.85 -11.30 8.66
CA ASN A 256 11.70 -10.97 9.82
C ASN A 256 12.95 -10.15 9.45
N LYS A 257 13.54 -10.39 8.26
CA LYS A 257 14.69 -9.59 7.81
C LYS A 257 14.29 -8.12 7.61
N ARG A 258 13.12 -7.88 6.99
CA ARG A 258 12.59 -6.54 6.76
C ARG A 258 12.28 -5.86 8.09
N ALA A 259 11.58 -6.53 9.00
CA ALA A 259 11.29 -6.03 10.34
C ALA A 259 12.56 -5.66 11.12
N SER A 260 13.55 -6.57 11.14
CA SER A 260 14.83 -6.35 11.83
C SER A 260 15.58 -5.13 11.28
N LEU A 261 15.53 -4.86 9.98
CA LEU A 261 16.15 -3.66 9.41
C LEU A 261 15.51 -2.38 9.94
N TYR A 262 14.19 -2.32 10.07
CA TYR A 262 13.51 -1.17 10.66
C TYR A 262 13.80 -1.06 12.15
N GLN A 263 13.64 -2.15 12.89
CA GLN A 263 13.80 -2.19 14.34
C GLN A 263 15.15 -1.62 14.81
N ASN A 264 16.21 -1.93 14.08
CA ASN A 264 17.55 -1.60 14.48
C ASN A 264 18.10 -0.29 13.86
N ALA A 265 17.40 0.34 12.92
CA ALA A 265 17.85 1.59 12.32
C ALA A 265 17.62 2.80 13.24
N ILE A 266 18.51 3.78 13.19
CA ILE A 266 18.33 5.09 13.84
C ILE A 266 17.11 5.81 13.24
N ALA A 267 17.02 5.79 11.90
CA ALA A 267 15.91 6.33 11.13
C ALA A 267 15.84 5.66 9.76
N THR A 268 14.65 5.73 9.14
CA THR A 268 14.44 5.27 7.76
C THR A 268 14.21 6.45 6.84
N PHE A 269 14.99 6.53 5.76
CA PHE A 269 14.79 7.52 4.70
C PHE A 269 13.74 7.07 3.71
N VAL A 270 12.74 7.93 3.47
CA VAL A 270 11.67 7.76 2.46
C VAL A 270 11.54 9.04 1.63
N PRO A 271 12.61 9.49 0.95
CA PRO A 271 12.69 10.80 0.31
C PRO A 271 12.14 10.78 -1.11
N THR A 272 10.95 10.22 -1.33
CA THR A 272 10.35 10.09 -2.67
C THR A 272 10.12 11.46 -3.32
N THR A 273 10.36 11.54 -4.63
CA THR A 273 10.22 12.79 -5.39
C THR A 273 8.93 12.88 -6.22
N TYR A 274 7.99 11.99 -5.99
CA TYR A 274 6.64 12.00 -6.59
C TYR A 274 5.57 12.04 -5.50
N ILE A 275 4.33 12.34 -5.88
CA ILE A 275 3.19 12.32 -4.97
C ILE A 275 2.97 10.87 -4.52
N GLU A 276 3.50 10.52 -3.36
CA GLU A 276 3.35 9.19 -2.76
C GLU A 276 1.89 9.01 -2.31
N PRO A 277 1.20 7.92 -2.72
CA PRO A 277 -0.18 7.69 -2.32
C PRO A 277 -0.37 7.45 -0.82
N PHE A 278 0.57 6.75 -0.17
CA PHE A 278 0.52 6.45 1.27
C PHE A 278 1.91 6.47 1.93
N GLY A 279 2.89 5.82 1.32
CA GLY A 279 4.22 5.69 1.90
C GLY A 279 4.33 4.60 2.96
N ALA A 280 3.90 3.37 2.65
CA ALA A 280 3.89 2.24 3.57
C ALA A 280 5.23 2.03 4.29
N VAL A 281 6.36 2.24 3.61
CA VAL A 281 7.71 2.14 4.19
C VAL A 281 7.89 3.07 5.41
N ALA A 282 7.32 4.28 5.37
CA ALA A 282 7.38 5.19 6.51
C ALA A 282 6.57 4.65 7.70
N ILE A 283 5.42 4.04 7.45
CA ILE A 283 4.56 3.49 8.51
C ILE A 283 5.13 2.18 9.07
N GLU A 284 5.69 1.30 8.24
CA GLU A 284 6.40 0.10 8.69
C GLU A 284 7.54 0.45 9.64
N SER A 285 8.31 1.49 9.27
CA SER A 285 9.37 2.04 10.12
C SER A 285 8.83 2.55 11.46
N GLN A 286 7.78 3.37 11.41
CA GLN A 286 7.13 3.91 12.61
C GLN A 286 6.54 2.80 13.50
N MET A 287 5.93 1.77 12.94
CA MET A 287 5.45 0.61 13.72
C MET A 287 6.58 -0.11 14.45
N ALA A 288 7.80 -0.14 13.90
CA ALA A 288 8.97 -0.67 14.58
C ALA A 288 9.59 0.30 15.62
N GLY A 289 8.97 1.45 15.87
CA GLY A 289 9.49 2.50 16.74
C GLY A 289 10.66 3.28 16.14
N THR A 290 10.78 3.32 14.81
CA THR A 290 11.86 3.97 14.09
C THR A 290 11.32 5.17 13.31
N PRO A 291 11.84 6.39 13.54
CA PRO A 291 11.37 7.58 12.86
C PRO A 291 11.60 7.54 11.35
N ALA A 292 10.68 8.14 10.59
CA ALA A 292 10.80 8.28 9.15
C ALA A 292 11.30 9.69 8.78
N ILE A 293 12.26 9.78 7.85
CA ILE A 293 12.74 11.05 7.29
C ILE A 293 12.29 11.10 5.83
N THR A 294 11.38 12.01 5.52
CA THR A 294 10.65 12.04 4.25
C THR A 294 10.74 13.38 3.56
N THR A 295 10.30 13.47 2.31
CA THR A 295 9.91 14.75 1.68
C THR A 295 8.61 15.27 2.30
N ASP A 296 8.29 16.56 2.13
CA ASP A 296 7.08 17.20 2.72
C ASP A 296 5.98 17.40 1.68
N PHE A 297 5.61 16.33 0.97
CA PHE A 297 4.48 16.32 0.03
C PHE A 297 3.93 14.90 -0.17
N GLY A 298 2.88 14.78 -0.98
CA GLY A 298 2.13 13.52 -1.10
C GLY A 298 1.44 13.17 0.21
N ALA A 299 1.44 11.90 0.59
CA ALA A 299 0.82 11.44 1.83
C ALA A 299 1.64 11.73 3.10
N PHE A 300 2.90 12.17 3.00
CA PHE A 300 3.74 12.35 4.18
C PHE A 300 3.24 13.41 5.16
N PRO A 301 2.63 14.54 4.74
CA PRO A 301 1.97 15.46 5.68
C PRO A 301 0.85 14.81 6.52
N GLU A 302 0.25 13.73 6.03
CA GLU A 302 -0.79 12.96 6.73
C GLU A 302 -0.21 11.81 7.57
N THR A 303 0.95 11.25 7.17
CA THR A 303 1.49 10.01 7.74
C THR A 303 2.70 10.20 8.65
N VAL A 304 3.36 11.36 8.60
CA VAL A 304 4.52 11.71 9.43
C VAL A 304 4.22 12.96 10.23
N GLU A 305 4.12 12.84 11.55
CA GLU A 305 3.98 13.98 12.46
C GLU A 305 5.35 14.64 12.68
N GLN A 306 5.48 15.88 12.20
CA GLN A 306 6.74 16.64 12.21
C GLN A 306 7.32 16.75 13.62
N GLY A 307 8.55 16.25 13.81
CA GLY A 307 9.25 16.29 15.10
C GLY A 307 8.68 15.36 16.16
N LYS A 308 7.79 14.40 15.79
CA LYS A 308 7.21 13.41 16.70
C LYS A 308 7.40 11.98 16.18
N THR A 309 6.88 11.67 14.99
CA THR A 309 7.05 10.33 14.39
C THR A 309 8.11 10.31 13.30
N GLY A 310 8.69 11.46 13.00
CA GLY A 310 9.72 11.63 11.99
C GLY A 310 9.92 13.10 11.61
N PHE A 311 10.60 13.31 10.51
CA PHE A 311 10.85 14.64 9.96
C PHE A 311 10.50 14.69 8.47
N ARG A 312 9.81 15.74 8.06
CA ARG A 312 9.50 16.06 6.67
C ARG A 312 10.39 17.20 6.20
N CYS A 313 11.06 17.01 5.09
CA CYS A 313 12.15 17.86 4.62
C CYS A 313 11.92 18.38 3.20
N HIS A 314 12.34 19.60 2.93
CA HIS A 314 12.33 20.25 1.61
C HIS A 314 13.71 20.38 0.98
N THR A 315 14.78 20.40 1.79
CA THR A 315 16.15 20.60 1.34
C THR A 315 17.09 19.53 1.87
N LEU A 316 18.22 19.33 1.18
CA LEU A 316 19.22 18.37 1.63
C LEU A 316 19.78 18.72 3.02
N ASP A 317 19.93 20.01 3.34
CA ASP A 317 20.39 20.43 4.67
C ASP A 317 19.37 20.08 5.76
N GLN A 318 18.06 20.13 5.45
CA GLN A 318 17.02 19.64 6.36
C GLN A 318 17.11 18.12 6.55
N PHE A 319 17.38 17.33 5.50
CA PHE A 319 17.63 15.90 5.63
C PHE A 319 18.84 15.60 6.52
N VAL A 320 19.94 16.35 6.34
CA VAL A 320 21.14 16.23 7.20
C VAL A 320 20.81 16.58 8.65
N TRP A 321 20.07 17.67 8.87
CA TRP A 321 19.65 18.08 10.21
C TRP A 321 18.73 17.03 10.85
N ALA A 322 17.74 16.56 10.11
CA ALA A 322 16.77 15.55 10.56
C ALA A 322 17.47 14.24 10.96
N ALA A 323 18.43 13.78 10.15
CA ALA A 323 19.21 12.59 10.47
C ALA A 323 19.99 12.77 11.78
N LYS A 324 20.65 13.91 11.99
CA LYS A 324 21.35 14.20 13.25
C LYS A 324 20.44 14.18 14.48
N HIS A 325 19.16 14.52 14.34
CA HIS A 325 18.22 14.67 15.45
C HIS A 325 17.22 13.51 15.56
N ALA A 326 17.21 12.55 14.64
CA ALA A 326 16.27 11.44 14.66
C ALA A 326 16.31 10.62 15.96
N HIS A 327 17.48 10.48 16.58
CA HIS A 327 17.69 9.76 17.84
C HIS A 327 17.02 10.44 19.06
N THR A 328 16.56 11.69 18.93
CA THR A 328 15.89 12.41 20.02
C THR A 328 14.39 12.12 20.09
N LEU A 329 13.83 11.45 19.09
CA LEU A 329 12.41 11.10 19.05
C LEU A 329 12.13 9.84 19.87
N ASP A 330 10.99 9.83 20.54
CA ASP A 330 10.58 8.72 21.42
C ASP A 330 10.07 7.50 20.61
N PRO A 331 10.79 6.36 20.62
CA PRO A 331 10.38 5.17 19.87
C PRO A 331 9.03 4.60 20.32
N VAL A 332 8.68 4.74 21.60
CA VAL A 332 7.41 4.25 22.16
C VAL A 332 6.25 5.06 21.58
N TYR A 333 6.35 6.39 21.64
CA TYR A 333 5.35 7.28 21.02
C TYR A 333 5.18 7.01 19.53
N ILE A 334 6.28 6.85 18.80
CA ILE A 334 6.26 6.56 17.35
C ILE A 334 5.48 5.27 17.07
N HIS A 335 5.79 4.20 17.82
CA HIS A 335 5.13 2.91 17.70
C HIS A 335 3.63 3.01 18.00
N GLU A 336 3.28 3.51 19.19
CA GLU A 336 1.89 3.58 19.66
C GLU A 336 1.03 4.41 18.71
N ARG A 337 1.56 5.55 18.27
CA ARG A 337 0.86 6.44 17.33
C ARG A 337 0.63 5.79 15.97
N SER A 338 1.61 5.03 15.48
CA SER A 338 1.49 4.29 14.22
C SER A 338 0.47 3.14 14.33
N VAL A 339 0.52 2.38 15.41
CA VAL A 339 -0.43 1.28 15.69
C VAL A 339 -1.86 1.81 15.82
N GLU A 340 -2.07 2.89 16.57
CA GLU A 340 -3.39 3.52 16.75
C GLU A 340 -4.04 3.88 15.40
N ARG A 341 -3.25 4.35 14.43
CA ARG A 341 -3.77 4.90 13.17
C ARG A 341 -3.84 3.89 12.03
N TYR A 342 -2.93 2.92 11.99
CA TYR A 342 -2.68 2.10 10.82
C TYR A 342 -2.74 0.60 11.08
N ALA A 343 -2.95 0.15 12.31
CA ALA A 343 -3.12 -1.27 12.59
C ALA A 343 -4.42 -1.81 11.98
N MET A 344 -4.37 -3.01 11.45
CA MET A 344 -5.52 -3.67 10.82
C MET A 344 -6.75 -3.73 11.73
N ASP A 345 -6.55 -3.99 13.03
CA ASP A 345 -7.63 -4.05 14.04
C ASP A 345 -8.30 -2.69 14.30
N LYS A 346 -7.63 -1.58 13.97
CA LYS A 346 -8.16 -0.20 14.02
C LYS A 346 -8.82 0.19 12.70
N VAL A 347 -8.12 -0.03 11.59
CA VAL A 347 -8.58 0.39 10.27
C VAL A 347 -9.81 -0.40 9.79
N ARG A 348 -9.96 -1.67 10.17
CA ARG A 348 -11.14 -2.49 9.83
C ARG A 348 -12.48 -1.84 10.16
N TRP A 349 -12.54 -1.07 11.25
CA TRP A 349 -13.76 -0.38 11.67
C TRP A 349 -14.14 0.79 10.76
N ARG A 350 -13.14 1.44 10.13
CA ARG A 350 -13.39 2.47 9.12
C ARG A 350 -14.02 1.87 7.85
N TYR A 351 -13.52 0.71 7.41
CA TYR A 351 -14.14 -0.04 6.30
C TYR A 351 -15.53 -0.51 6.66
N GLU A 352 -15.74 -1.05 7.85
CA GLU A 352 -17.07 -1.46 8.34
C GLU A 352 -18.08 -0.30 8.29
N THR A 353 -17.68 0.86 8.78
CA THR A 353 -18.52 2.07 8.74
C THR A 353 -18.81 2.49 7.29
N TYR A 354 -17.78 2.52 6.44
CA TYR A 354 -17.93 2.90 5.04
C TYR A 354 -18.88 1.97 4.29
N PHE A 355 -18.71 0.68 4.39
CA PHE A 355 -19.59 -0.28 3.70
C PHE A 355 -21.03 -0.27 4.24
N LYS A 356 -21.24 -0.04 5.53
CA LYS A 356 -22.58 0.17 6.09
C LYS A 356 -23.26 1.43 5.54
N GLN A 357 -22.51 2.52 5.42
CA GLN A 357 -23.03 3.73 4.78
C GLN A 357 -23.42 3.47 3.33
N LEU A 358 -22.62 2.73 2.57
CA LEU A 358 -22.99 2.36 1.19
C LEU A 358 -24.24 1.53 1.12
N GLN A 359 -24.46 0.57 2.03
CA GLN A 359 -25.72 -0.19 2.09
C GLN A 359 -26.94 0.71 2.32
N ASP A 360 -26.80 1.71 3.19
CA ASP A 360 -27.89 2.63 3.49
C ASP A 360 -28.17 3.61 2.34
N LEU A 361 -27.15 4.01 1.59
CA LEU A 361 -27.24 5.03 0.53
C LEU A 361 -27.53 4.46 -0.85
N TRP A 362 -27.21 3.20 -1.09
CA TRP A 362 -27.12 2.65 -2.44
C TRP A 362 -28.40 2.79 -3.27
N HIS A 363 -29.55 2.48 -2.70
CA HIS A 363 -30.83 2.59 -3.40
C HIS A 363 -31.55 3.92 -3.17
N GLY A 364 -31.30 4.59 -2.05
CA GLY A 364 -31.97 5.81 -1.65
C GLY A 364 -31.26 7.11 -2.04
N GLY A 365 -29.99 7.01 -2.42
CA GLY A 365 -29.12 8.16 -2.64
C GLY A 365 -28.81 8.93 -1.36
N TRP A 366 -28.04 10.01 -1.51
CA TRP A 366 -27.51 10.82 -0.43
C TRP A 366 -28.57 11.35 0.57
N TYR A 367 -29.76 11.67 0.08
CA TYR A 367 -30.83 12.30 0.89
C TYR A 367 -31.79 11.31 1.55
N ALA A 368 -31.65 10.02 1.32
CA ALA A 368 -32.60 9.01 1.79
C ALA A 368 -32.24 8.38 3.14
N ILE A 369 -31.24 8.91 3.84
CA ILE A 369 -30.87 8.40 5.16
C ILE A 369 -31.86 8.91 6.19
N HIS A 370 -32.74 8.01 6.66
CA HIS A 370 -33.70 8.28 7.75
C HIS A 370 -33.29 7.64 9.08
N ARG A 371 -32.08 7.10 9.18
CA ARG A 371 -31.60 6.43 10.38
C ARG A 371 -30.87 7.40 11.32
N THR A 372 -30.88 7.08 12.60
CA THR A 372 -30.05 7.78 13.58
C THR A 372 -28.59 7.76 13.13
N PRO A 373 -27.93 8.91 13.05
CA PRO A 373 -26.54 8.97 12.62
C PRO A 373 -25.66 8.03 13.45
N ASP A 374 -24.86 7.23 12.78
CA ASP A 374 -23.86 6.41 13.44
C ASP A 374 -22.65 7.31 13.77
N GLU A 375 -22.52 7.71 15.04
CA GLU A 375 -21.45 8.59 15.51
C GLU A 375 -20.05 7.94 15.49
N ARG A 376 -19.94 6.64 15.18
CA ARG A 376 -18.63 5.94 15.12
C ARG A 376 -17.66 6.57 14.13
N TRP A 377 -18.17 7.21 13.09
CA TRP A 377 -17.35 7.94 12.13
C TRP A 377 -16.56 9.09 12.75
N LEU A 378 -17.10 9.72 13.81
CA LEU A 378 -16.42 10.78 14.55
C LEU A 378 -15.16 10.28 15.27
N LYS A 379 -15.12 9.00 15.62
CA LYS A 379 -13.99 8.39 16.34
C LYS A 379 -12.86 7.93 15.42
N GLY A 380 -13.06 8.04 14.12
CA GLY A 380 -12.13 7.56 13.09
C GLY A 380 -11.12 8.60 12.57
N TYR A 381 -11.11 9.79 13.13
CA TYR A 381 -10.22 10.90 12.73
C TYR A 381 -9.16 11.19 13.78
#